data_1a9a9ec0ddb5e1a2dfd49e2cbd080b75
#
_entry.id   1a9a9ec0ddb5e1a2dfd49e2cbd080b75
#
_cell.length_a   1.000
_cell.length_b   1.000
_cell.length_c   1.000
_cell.angle_alpha   90.00
_cell.angle_beta   90.00
_cell.angle_gamma   90.00
#
_symmetry.space_group_name_H-M   'P 1'
#
loop_
_entity.id
_entity.type
_entity.pdbx_description
1 polymer ?
#
loop_
_entity_poly.entity_id
_entity_poly.type
_entity_poly.pdbx_seq_one_letter_code
_entity_poly.pdbx_strand_id
1 'polypeptide(L)'
;VTVAQTPAATSVSGKAYAAMAAKAREVKLIESCAAVLGWDQETMMPEGGVELRSAQLSHLARLSHQAFTSTEMGDLIAAAKSECAALPEEHPDRVDVREIERDWNKATKLPEALVSELAELSSKAMHAWAAARKASDFSQFKPWLERTVELNRQKAECLGWEKGGEPWDALSDHYEPGLNAADVQRVFEPLRTRLQGLLDRLKGAPRKPSNAFNEHALAIADQERFVRFAAKRIGFDFSRGRLDRSTHPFCGGSHCNDVRMTT
;
A
#
# COMPACT_ATOMS: atom_id res chain seq x y z
N VAL A 1 28.27 -9.25 2.06
CA VAL A 1 27.67 -9.05 3.38
C VAL A 1 26.66 -10.18 3.52
N THR A 2 27.01 -11.20 4.30
CA THR A 2 26.16 -12.33 4.61
C THR A 2 25.09 -11.82 5.57
N VAL A 3 23.85 -11.70 5.10
CA VAL A 3 22.72 -11.42 5.97
C VAL A 3 22.58 -12.66 6.86
N ALA A 4 22.86 -12.50 8.14
CA ALA A 4 22.62 -13.54 9.13
C ALA A 4 21.13 -13.88 9.08
N GLN A 5 20.80 -15.13 8.72
CA GLN A 5 19.47 -15.67 8.90
C GLN A 5 19.20 -15.69 10.41
N THR A 6 18.34 -14.78 10.86
CA THR A 6 17.78 -14.89 12.21
C THR A 6 17.15 -16.28 12.31
N PRO A 7 17.50 -17.08 13.32
CA PRO A 7 16.87 -18.38 13.47
C PRO A 7 15.37 -18.16 13.61
N ALA A 8 14.60 -18.87 12.79
CA ALA A 8 13.15 -18.86 12.89
C ALA A 8 12.82 -19.23 14.34
N ALA A 9 12.21 -18.29 15.08
CA ALA A 9 11.67 -18.59 16.39
C ALA A 9 10.77 -19.81 16.20
N THR A 10 11.02 -20.87 16.97
CA THR A 10 10.20 -22.06 16.98
C THR A 10 8.80 -21.63 17.42
N SER A 11 7.90 -21.49 16.44
CA SER A 11 6.51 -21.12 16.73
C SER A 11 5.92 -22.24 17.58
N VAL A 12 5.47 -21.90 18.77
CA VAL A 12 4.63 -22.79 19.58
C VAL A 12 3.20 -22.63 19.06
N SER A 13 3.04 -22.75 17.73
CA SER A 13 1.77 -22.54 17.05
C SER A 13 0.76 -23.57 17.55
N GLY A 14 -0.12 -23.12 18.43
CA GLY A 14 -1.26 -23.91 18.83
C GLY A 14 -2.27 -24.08 17.68
N LYS A 15 -3.28 -24.92 17.90
CA LYS A 15 -4.27 -25.23 16.85
C LYS A 15 -5.10 -24.01 16.44
N ALA A 16 -5.44 -23.13 17.41
CA ALA A 16 -6.25 -21.96 17.16
C ALA A 16 -5.50 -20.92 16.33
N TYR A 17 -4.24 -20.62 16.67
CA TYR A 17 -3.39 -19.76 15.86
C TYR A 17 -3.20 -20.30 14.45
N ALA A 18 -2.91 -21.60 14.29
CA ALA A 18 -2.72 -22.21 12.99
C ALA A 18 -3.97 -22.11 12.10
N ALA A 19 -5.17 -22.28 12.67
CA ALA A 19 -6.43 -22.12 11.95
C ALA A 19 -6.67 -20.67 11.52
N MET A 20 -6.48 -19.69 12.41
CA MET A 20 -6.55 -18.28 12.09
C MET A 20 -5.57 -17.90 10.97
N ALA A 21 -4.31 -18.32 11.10
CA ALA A 21 -3.29 -18.03 10.10
C ALA A 21 -3.58 -18.70 8.73
N ALA A 22 -4.20 -19.88 8.72
CA ALA A 22 -4.66 -20.52 7.49
C ALA A 22 -5.76 -19.70 6.81
N LYS A 23 -6.74 -19.25 7.57
CA LYS A 23 -7.83 -18.39 7.05
C LYS A 23 -7.30 -17.04 6.56
N ALA A 24 -6.39 -16.40 7.28
CA ALA A 24 -5.75 -15.17 6.83
C ALA A 24 -4.97 -15.37 5.51
N ARG A 25 -4.30 -16.52 5.33
CA ARG A 25 -3.63 -16.86 4.05
C ARG A 25 -4.61 -17.02 2.88
N GLU A 26 -5.81 -17.55 3.09
CA GLU A 26 -6.84 -17.60 2.04
C GLU A 26 -7.24 -16.20 1.58
N VAL A 27 -7.45 -15.28 2.52
CA VAL A 27 -7.71 -13.86 2.20
C VAL A 27 -6.56 -13.25 1.40
N LYS A 28 -5.31 -13.48 1.84
CA LYS A 28 -4.12 -12.98 1.13
C LYS A 28 -3.96 -13.57 -0.28
N LEU A 29 -4.40 -14.79 -0.54
CA LEU A 29 -4.42 -15.36 -1.89
C LEU A 29 -5.39 -14.60 -2.81
N ILE A 30 -6.58 -14.23 -2.32
CA ILE A 30 -7.53 -13.40 -3.09
C ILE A 30 -6.91 -12.03 -3.40
N GLU A 31 -6.30 -11.39 -2.39
CA GLU A 31 -5.62 -10.10 -2.56
C GLU A 31 -4.43 -10.20 -3.53
N SER A 32 -3.71 -11.32 -3.53
CA SER A 32 -2.59 -11.54 -4.47
C SER A 32 -3.05 -11.61 -5.92
N CYS A 33 -4.22 -12.21 -6.19
CA CYS A 33 -4.82 -12.18 -7.51
C CYS A 33 -5.16 -10.75 -7.95
N ALA A 34 -5.74 -9.95 -7.03
CA ALA A 34 -6.02 -8.54 -7.30
C ALA A 34 -4.74 -7.74 -7.57
N ALA A 35 -3.67 -8.00 -6.82
CA ALA A 35 -2.37 -7.34 -7.02
C ALA A 35 -1.77 -7.61 -8.41
N VAL A 36 -1.86 -8.85 -8.92
CA VAL A 36 -1.41 -9.19 -10.29
C VAL A 36 -2.26 -8.47 -11.33
N LEU A 37 -3.58 -8.42 -11.15
CA LEU A 37 -4.48 -7.68 -12.04
C LEU A 37 -4.22 -6.16 -12.00
N GLY A 38 -3.92 -5.60 -10.83
CA GLY A 38 -3.54 -4.20 -10.68
C GLY A 38 -2.22 -3.89 -11.39
N TRP A 39 -1.21 -4.76 -11.23
CA TRP A 39 0.05 -4.62 -11.97
C TRP A 39 -0.16 -4.68 -13.49
N ASP A 40 -0.95 -5.65 -13.96
CA ASP A 40 -1.26 -5.79 -15.40
C ASP A 40 -2.00 -4.57 -15.95
N GLN A 41 -2.93 -4.00 -15.16
CA GLN A 41 -3.65 -2.78 -15.52
C GLN A 41 -2.72 -1.60 -15.83
N GLU A 42 -1.62 -1.47 -15.08
CA GLU A 42 -0.69 -0.36 -15.22
C GLU A 42 0.45 -0.64 -16.21
N THR A 43 0.59 -1.87 -16.71
CA THR A 43 1.73 -2.28 -17.54
C THR A 43 1.36 -2.89 -18.89
N MET A 44 0.48 -3.90 -18.93
CA MET A 44 0.27 -4.74 -20.12
C MET A 44 -1.18 -4.73 -20.63
N MET A 45 -2.14 -4.29 -19.81
CA MET A 45 -3.55 -4.34 -20.17
C MET A 45 -3.86 -3.46 -21.39
N PRO A 46 -4.59 -3.96 -22.40
CA PRO A 46 -5.11 -3.13 -23.50
C PRO A 46 -6.03 -2.02 -22.99
N GLU A 47 -6.02 -0.86 -23.63
CA GLU A 47 -6.84 0.31 -23.25
C GLU A 47 -8.35 -0.02 -23.15
N GLY A 48 -8.87 -0.90 -24.02
CA GLY A 48 -10.26 -1.34 -23.96
C GLY A 48 -10.63 -2.24 -22.77
N GLY A 49 -9.66 -2.68 -21.96
CA GLY A 49 -9.84 -3.60 -20.84
C GLY A 49 -10.36 -2.97 -19.55
N VAL A 50 -10.46 -1.64 -19.47
CA VAL A 50 -10.71 -0.89 -18.22
C VAL A 50 -11.99 -1.31 -17.51
N GLU A 51 -13.11 -1.39 -18.25
CA GLU A 51 -14.42 -1.74 -17.64
C GLU A 51 -14.41 -3.16 -17.05
N LEU A 52 -13.85 -4.13 -17.77
CA LEU A 52 -13.74 -5.50 -17.26
C LEU A 52 -12.79 -5.56 -16.06
N ARG A 53 -11.64 -4.89 -16.14
CA ARG A 53 -10.65 -4.89 -15.07
C ARG A 53 -11.17 -4.24 -13.79
N SER A 54 -11.90 -3.12 -13.90
CA SER A 54 -12.50 -2.48 -12.72
C SER A 54 -13.54 -3.39 -12.05
N ALA A 55 -14.36 -4.09 -12.85
CA ALA A 55 -15.30 -5.08 -12.34
C ALA A 55 -14.61 -6.28 -11.66
N GLN A 56 -13.51 -6.79 -12.24
CA GLN A 56 -12.70 -7.86 -11.65
C GLN A 56 -12.11 -7.45 -10.29
N LEU A 57 -11.49 -6.26 -10.22
CA LEU A 57 -10.88 -5.75 -8.99
C LEU A 57 -11.92 -5.47 -7.90
N SER A 58 -13.07 -4.87 -8.27
CA SER A 58 -14.20 -4.66 -7.37
C SER A 58 -14.73 -5.99 -6.80
N HIS A 59 -14.87 -7.00 -7.67
CA HIS A 59 -15.34 -8.33 -7.25
C HIS A 59 -14.36 -9.01 -6.28
N LEU A 60 -13.05 -8.97 -6.56
CA LEU A 60 -12.02 -9.53 -5.67
C LEU A 60 -11.95 -8.78 -4.34
N ALA A 61 -12.09 -7.45 -4.35
CA ALA A 61 -12.14 -6.65 -3.13
C ALA A 61 -13.33 -7.05 -2.25
N ARG A 62 -14.50 -7.27 -2.86
CA ARG A 62 -15.69 -7.75 -2.16
C ARG A 62 -15.48 -9.15 -1.58
N LEU A 63 -14.94 -10.09 -2.35
CA LEU A 63 -14.68 -11.45 -1.88
C LEU A 63 -13.67 -11.47 -0.72
N SER A 64 -12.58 -10.71 -0.83
CA SER A 64 -11.58 -10.57 0.22
C SER A 64 -12.22 -9.99 1.49
N HIS A 65 -12.99 -8.93 1.35
CA HIS A 65 -13.68 -8.28 2.46
C HIS A 65 -14.65 -9.23 3.16
N GLN A 66 -15.53 -9.93 2.42
CA GLN A 66 -16.45 -10.92 2.98
C GLN A 66 -15.73 -12.04 3.72
N ALA A 67 -14.68 -12.59 3.13
CA ALA A 67 -13.90 -13.66 3.77
C ALA A 67 -13.22 -13.18 5.06
N PHE A 68 -12.63 -11.97 5.03
CA PHE A 68 -11.91 -11.40 6.17
C PHE A 68 -12.84 -10.96 7.29
N THR A 69 -14.00 -10.36 6.99
CA THR A 69 -14.97 -9.86 7.98
C THR A 69 -15.99 -10.91 8.43
N SER A 70 -15.83 -12.16 8.01
CA SER A 70 -16.73 -13.26 8.38
C SER A 70 -16.76 -13.50 9.89
N THR A 71 -17.89 -14.00 10.41
CA THR A 71 -18.02 -14.45 11.81
C THR A 71 -16.97 -15.51 12.14
N GLU A 72 -16.74 -16.45 11.21
CA GLU A 72 -15.69 -17.48 11.36
C GLU A 72 -14.31 -16.86 11.64
N MET A 73 -13.92 -15.82 10.91
CA MET A 73 -12.63 -15.14 11.13
C MET A 73 -12.57 -14.48 12.50
N GLY A 74 -13.66 -13.84 12.93
CA GLY A 74 -13.75 -13.26 14.28
C GLY A 74 -13.59 -14.31 15.39
N ASP A 75 -14.24 -15.46 15.25
CA ASP A 75 -14.14 -16.57 16.20
C ASP A 75 -12.71 -17.15 16.25
N LEU A 76 -12.07 -17.30 15.09
CA LEU A 76 -10.68 -17.77 14.99
C LEU A 76 -9.70 -16.79 15.64
N ILE A 77 -9.89 -15.47 15.44
CA ILE A 77 -9.08 -14.44 16.10
C ILE A 77 -9.23 -14.52 17.62
N ALA A 78 -10.45 -14.62 18.14
CA ALA A 78 -10.71 -14.69 19.56
C ALA A 78 -10.07 -15.94 20.20
N ALA A 79 -10.17 -17.11 19.53
CA ALA A 79 -9.55 -18.34 19.98
C ALA A 79 -8.01 -18.26 19.97
N ALA A 80 -7.41 -17.72 18.88
CA ALA A 80 -5.97 -17.55 18.78
C ALA A 80 -5.44 -16.54 19.81
N LYS A 81 -6.17 -15.46 20.09
CA LYS A 81 -5.84 -14.47 21.11
C LYS A 81 -5.78 -15.08 22.51
N SER A 82 -6.75 -15.93 22.84
CA SER A 82 -6.76 -16.67 24.12
C SER A 82 -5.59 -17.64 24.22
N GLU A 83 -5.29 -18.37 23.14
CA GLU A 83 -4.19 -19.34 23.09
C GLU A 83 -2.81 -18.65 23.23
N CYS A 84 -2.62 -17.48 22.60
CA CYS A 84 -1.36 -16.73 22.62
C CYS A 84 -1.21 -15.82 23.84
N ALA A 85 -2.19 -15.70 24.73
CA ALA A 85 -2.21 -14.71 25.81
C ALA A 85 -1.02 -14.83 26.79
N ALA A 86 -0.50 -16.05 27.02
CA ALA A 86 0.63 -16.32 27.90
C ALA A 86 2.00 -16.11 27.24
N LEU A 87 2.05 -15.90 25.92
CA LEU A 87 3.30 -15.64 25.20
C LEU A 87 3.81 -14.23 25.48
N PRO A 88 5.13 -13.98 25.39
CA PRO A 88 5.70 -12.62 25.44
C PRO A 88 5.04 -11.67 24.42
N GLU A 89 5.00 -10.38 24.73
CA GLU A 89 4.35 -9.39 23.83
C GLU A 89 4.97 -9.32 22.44
N GLU A 90 6.28 -9.55 22.34
CA GLU A 90 7.04 -9.54 21.11
C GLU A 90 7.07 -10.90 20.40
N HIS A 91 6.40 -11.93 20.96
CA HIS A 91 6.37 -13.23 20.31
C HIS A 91 5.63 -13.13 18.95
N PRO A 92 6.19 -13.65 17.85
CA PRO A 92 5.61 -13.51 16.51
C PRO A 92 4.12 -13.87 16.45
N ASP A 93 3.72 -14.99 17.01
CA ASP A 93 2.32 -15.44 16.98
C ASP A 93 1.39 -14.46 17.71
N ARG A 94 1.83 -13.87 18.84
CA ARG A 94 1.06 -12.86 19.58
C ARG A 94 0.98 -11.54 18.82
N VAL A 95 2.07 -11.14 18.16
CA VAL A 95 2.09 -9.96 17.29
C VAL A 95 1.15 -10.16 16.11
N ASP A 96 1.21 -11.30 15.42
CA ASP A 96 0.34 -11.60 14.28
C ASP A 96 -1.15 -11.55 14.68
N VAL A 97 -1.51 -12.15 15.82
CA VAL A 97 -2.90 -12.10 16.34
C VAL A 97 -3.34 -10.66 16.58
N ARG A 98 -2.49 -9.85 17.21
CA ARG A 98 -2.79 -8.43 17.49
C ARG A 98 -3.00 -7.62 16.22
N GLU A 99 -2.12 -7.77 15.23
CA GLU A 99 -2.22 -7.02 13.99
C GLU A 99 -3.40 -7.47 13.13
N ILE A 100 -3.67 -8.79 13.06
CA ILE A 100 -4.82 -9.33 12.34
C ILE A 100 -6.14 -8.87 13.02
N GLU A 101 -6.22 -8.90 14.35
CA GLU A 101 -7.37 -8.40 15.10
C GLU A 101 -7.61 -6.90 14.84
N ARG A 102 -6.54 -6.11 14.81
CA ARG A 102 -6.60 -4.68 14.52
C ARG A 102 -7.17 -4.42 13.11
N ASP A 103 -6.65 -5.13 12.12
CA ASP A 103 -7.11 -5.00 10.73
C ASP A 103 -8.55 -5.48 10.57
N TRP A 104 -8.93 -6.57 11.24
CA TRP A 104 -10.29 -7.11 11.25
C TRP A 104 -11.27 -6.10 11.88
N ASN A 105 -10.91 -5.51 13.00
CA ASN A 105 -11.73 -4.47 13.67
C ASN A 105 -11.95 -3.24 12.79
N LYS A 106 -11.02 -2.88 11.92
CA LYS A 106 -11.19 -1.81 10.93
C LYS A 106 -12.06 -2.25 9.76
N ALA A 107 -11.77 -3.43 9.21
CA ALA A 107 -12.49 -3.96 8.06
C ALA A 107 -13.97 -4.17 8.35
N THR A 108 -14.33 -4.66 9.53
CA THR A 108 -15.73 -4.89 9.94
C THR A 108 -16.56 -3.61 10.08
N LYS A 109 -15.92 -2.45 10.20
CA LYS A 109 -16.62 -1.15 10.21
C LYS A 109 -17.01 -0.68 8.80
N LEU A 110 -16.43 -1.24 7.76
CA LEU A 110 -16.64 -0.78 6.38
C LEU A 110 -17.76 -1.58 5.71
N PRO A 111 -18.82 -0.92 5.19
CA PRO A 111 -19.82 -1.59 4.37
C PRO A 111 -19.20 -2.18 3.09
N GLU A 112 -19.61 -3.39 2.74
CA GLU A 112 -19.16 -4.09 1.51
C GLU A 112 -19.32 -3.23 0.24
N ALA A 113 -20.45 -2.51 0.12
CA ALA A 113 -20.71 -1.63 -1.01
C ALA A 113 -19.63 -0.53 -1.15
N LEU A 114 -19.21 0.07 -0.02
CA LEU A 114 -18.16 1.09 -0.01
C LEU A 114 -16.80 0.50 -0.43
N VAL A 115 -16.46 -0.69 0.04
CA VAL A 115 -15.20 -1.39 -0.32
C VAL A 115 -15.19 -1.68 -1.83
N SER A 116 -16.28 -2.20 -2.37
CA SER A 116 -16.42 -2.50 -3.79
C SER A 116 -16.32 -1.26 -4.67
N GLU A 117 -17.02 -0.18 -4.28
CA GLU A 117 -17.00 1.09 -5.02
C GLU A 117 -15.62 1.76 -4.98
N LEU A 118 -14.94 1.73 -3.85
CA LEU A 118 -13.55 2.25 -3.74
C LEU A 118 -12.61 1.50 -4.68
N ALA A 119 -12.72 0.18 -4.78
CA ALA A 119 -11.88 -0.62 -5.67
C ALA A 119 -12.17 -0.34 -7.15
N GLU A 120 -13.45 -0.26 -7.53
CA GLU A 120 -13.86 0.09 -8.89
C GLU A 120 -13.42 1.50 -9.29
N LEU A 121 -13.70 2.48 -8.41
CA LEU A 121 -13.31 3.87 -8.64
C LEU A 121 -11.80 4.01 -8.78
N SER A 122 -11.02 3.36 -7.90
CA SER A 122 -9.55 3.42 -7.94
C SER A 122 -9.01 2.95 -9.29
N SER A 123 -9.53 1.84 -9.80
CA SER A 123 -9.14 1.29 -11.11
C SER A 123 -9.47 2.26 -12.26
N LYS A 124 -10.68 2.79 -12.31
CA LYS A 124 -11.11 3.74 -13.36
C LYS A 124 -10.39 5.07 -13.25
N ALA A 125 -10.22 5.60 -12.03
CA ALA A 125 -9.54 6.86 -11.78
C ALA A 125 -8.06 6.82 -12.17
N MET A 126 -7.38 5.68 -11.97
CA MET A 126 -5.98 5.50 -12.42
C MET A 126 -5.85 5.66 -13.93
N HIS A 127 -6.76 5.03 -14.69
CA HIS A 127 -6.77 5.15 -16.15
C HIS A 127 -7.07 6.59 -16.60
N ALA A 128 -8.08 7.25 -16.01
CA ALA A 128 -8.43 8.63 -16.30
C ALA A 128 -7.27 9.60 -15.94
N TRP A 129 -6.58 9.36 -14.83
CA TRP A 129 -5.41 10.12 -14.43
C TRP A 129 -4.26 9.99 -15.44
N ALA A 130 -3.97 8.78 -15.92
CA ALA A 130 -2.91 8.57 -16.90
C ALA A 130 -3.20 9.34 -18.21
N ALA A 131 -4.45 9.32 -18.69
CA ALA A 131 -4.89 10.07 -19.86
C ALA A 131 -4.79 11.59 -19.63
N ALA A 132 -5.31 12.10 -18.52
CA ALA A 132 -5.27 13.51 -18.15
C ALA A 132 -3.83 14.03 -18.01
N ARG A 133 -2.94 13.24 -17.39
CA ARG A 133 -1.52 13.55 -17.27
C ARG A 133 -0.84 13.65 -18.63
N LYS A 134 -1.10 12.69 -19.52
CA LYS A 134 -0.57 12.69 -20.89
C LYS A 134 -1.04 13.92 -21.69
N ALA A 135 -2.30 14.31 -21.51
CA ALA A 135 -2.88 15.48 -22.12
C ALA A 135 -2.50 16.81 -21.43
N SER A 136 -1.89 16.77 -20.23
CA SER A 136 -1.68 17.92 -19.34
C SER A 136 -2.99 18.68 -19.04
N ASP A 137 -4.08 17.95 -18.89
CA ASP A 137 -5.44 18.48 -18.68
C ASP A 137 -6.07 17.91 -17.40
N PHE A 138 -5.96 18.68 -16.32
CA PHE A 138 -6.51 18.30 -15.01
C PHE A 138 -8.05 18.19 -15.03
N SER A 139 -8.74 18.89 -15.92
CA SER A 139 -10.20 18.88 -15.97
C SER A 139 -10.76 17.48 -16.23
N GLN A 140 -10.03 16.64 -16.96
CA GLN A 140 -10.40 15.24 -17.24
C GLN A 140 -10.30 14.35 -15.98
N PHE A 141 -9.41 14.67 -15.03
CA PHE A 141 -9.24 13.91 -13.81
C PHE A 141 -10.08 14.43 -12.64
N LYS A 142 -10.42 15.73 -12.63
CA LYS A 142 -11.11 16.38 -11.52
C LYS A 142 -12.35 15.64 -11.01
N PRO A 143 -13.29 15.15 -11.83
CA PRO A 143 -14.47 14.43 -11.33
C PRO A 143 -14.12 13.14 -10.56
N TRP A 144 -13.09 12.43 -11.02
CA TRP A 144 -12.60 11.23 -10.36
C TRP A 144 -11.97 11.52 -8.99
N LEU A 145 -11.21 12.61 -8.91
CA LEU A 145 -10.62 13.06 -7.64
C LEU A 145 -11.71 13.49 -6.65
N GLU A 146 -12.73 14.23 -7.10
CA GLU A 146 -13.86 14.64 -6.25
C GLU A 146 -14.59 13.43 -5.67
N ARG A 147 -14.89 12.41 -6.52
CA ARG A 147 -15.50 11.18 -6.04
C ARG A 147 -14.60 10.38 -5.09
N THR A 148 -13.30 10.33 -5.37
CA THR A 148 -12.30 9.70 -4.49
C THR A 148 -12.29 10.34 -3.11
N VAL A 149 -12.31 11.67 -3.04
CA VAL A 149 -12.36 12.40 -1.77
C VAL A 149 -13.67 12.12 -1.02
N GLU A 150 -14.79 12.09 -1.72
CA GLU A 150 -16.10 11.79 -1.12
C GLU A 150 -16.14 10.40 -0.49
N LEU A 151 -15.70 9.35 -1.21
CA LEU A 151 -15.67 7.98 -0.69
C LEU A 151 -14.67 7.82 0.47
N ASN A 152 -13.53 8.52 0.42
CA ASN A 152 -12.59 8.50 1.55
C ASN A 152 -13.14 9.19 2.79
N ARG A 153 -13.96 10.25 2.65
CA ARG A 153 -14.68 10.85 3.78
C ARG A 153 -15.68 9.85 4.38
N GLN A 154 -16.45 9.17 3.56
CA GLN A 154 -17.36 8.10 4.04
C GLN A 154 -16.58 6.97 4.75
N LYS A 155 -15.44 6.56 4.19
CA LYS A 155 -14.55 5.58 4.83
C LYS A 155 -14.06 6.08 6.20
N ALA A 156 -13.65 7.34 6.31
CA ALA A 156 -13.21 7.93 7.57
C ALA A 156 -14.35 7.93 8.62
N GLU A 157 -15.57 8.29 8.22
CA GLU A 157 -16.76 8.25 9.08
C GLU A 157 -17.06 6.85 9.60
N CYS A 158 -16.94 5.83 8.74
CA CYS A 158 -17.12 4.44 9.17
C CYS A 158 -16.03 3.99 10.17
N LEU A 159 -14.79 4.37 9.94
CA LEU A 159 -13.67 4.03 10.83
C LEU A 159 -13.78 4.76 12.18
N GLY A 160 -14.19 6.03 12.13
CA GLY A 160 -14.25 6.92 13.28
C GLY A 160 -12.88 7.43 13.71
N TRP A 161 -12.85 8.52 14.44
CA TRP A 161 -11.65 9.12 15.04
C TRP A 161 -11.95 9.61 16.44
N GLU A 162 -10.93 9.89 17.23
CA GLU A 162 -11.08 10.33 18.60
C GLU A 162 -11.68 11.74 18.70
N LYS A 163 -12.32 12.04 19.83
CA LYS A 163 -12.90 13.36 20.08
C LYS A 163 -11.80 14.44 20.05
N GLY A 164 -11.98 15.43 19.20
CA GLY A 164 -11.00 16.52 19.00
C GLY A 164 -10.00 16.26 17.88
N GLY A 165 -10.02 15.07 17.28
CA GLY A 165 -9.30 14.74 16.06
C GLY A 165 -10.08 15.11 14.81
N GLU A 166 -9.62 14.62 13.66
CA GLU A 166 -10.20 14.92 12.35
C GLU A 166 -10.29 13.66 11.46
N PRO A 167 -11.07 13.69 10.37
CA PRO A 167 -11.22 12.54 9.45
C PRO A 167 -9.90 11.98 8.91
N TRP A 168 -8.88 12.83 8.80
CA TRP A 168 -7.56 12.42 8.37
C TRP A 168 -6.93 11.39 9.32
N ASP A 169 -7.15 11.51 10.63
CA ASP A 169 -6.62 10.59 11.66
C ASP A 169 -7.09 9.15 11.42
N ALA A 170 -8.37 9.00 11.06
CA ALA A 170 -8.95 7.68 10.76
C ALA A 170 -8.30 7.03 9.52
N LEU A 171 -7.91 7.82 8.53
CA LEU A 171 -7.30 7.34 7.29
C LEU A 171 -5.80 7.13 7.45
N SER A 172 -5.10 8.02 8.18
CA SER A 172 -3.65 7.91 8.41
C SER A 172 -3.28 6.70 9.26
N ASP A 173 -4.15 6.27 10.16
CA ASP A 173 -3.93 5.09 11.01
C ASP A 173 -3.76 3.77 10.20
N HIS A 174 -4.09 3.78 8.91
CA HIS A 174 -3.80 2.66 8.01
C HIS A 174 -2.30 2.60 7.62
N TYR A 175 -1.61 3.74 7.61
CA TYR A 175 -0.20 3.88 7.22
C TYR A 175 0.71 3.97 8.45
N GLU A 176 0.32 4.78 9.42
CA GLU A 176 1.05 5.07 10.65
C GLU A 176 0.13 4.90 11.86
N PRO A 177 0.05 3.68 12.42
CA PRO A 177 -0.84 3.38 13.53
C PRO A 177 -0.62 4.26 14.75
N GLY A 178 -1.70 4.91 15.20
CA GLY A 178 -1.69 5.79 16.37
C GLY A 178 -1.18 7.21 16.12
N LEU A 179 -0.74 7.54 14.89
CA LEU A 179 -0.35 8.90 14.54
C LEU A 179 -1.59 9.73 14.16
N ASN A 180 -1.71 10.92 14.72
CA ASN A 180 -2.77 11.87 14.42
C ASN A 180 -2.24 13.18 13.83
N ALA A 181 -3.14 14.01 13.29
CA ALA A 181 -2.78 15.28 12.66
C ALA A 181 -2.06 16.24 13.59
N ALA A 182 -2.44 16.27 14.88
CA ALA A 182 -1.79 17.12 15.87
C ALA A 182 -0.31 16.71 16.13
N ASP A 183 -0.02 15.41 16.14
CA ASP A 183 1.35 14.90 16.24
C ASP A 183 2.19 15.29 15.01
N VAL A 184 1.62 15.16 13.83
CA VAL A 184 2.26 15.60 12.58
C VAL A 184 2.56 17.09 12.61
N GLN A 185 1.60 17.92 12.97
CA GLN A 185 1.78 19.37 13.07
C GLN A 185 2.88 19.73 14.07
N ARG A 186 2.90 19.10 15.24
CA ARG A 186 3.90 19.32 16.28
C ARG A 186 5.32 19.07 15.80
N VAL A 187 5.51 18.06 14.94
CA VAL A 187 6.83 17.71 14.37
C VAL A 187 7.17 18.56 13.15
N PHE A 188 6.21 18.75 12.24
CA PHE A 188 6.48 19.37 10.95
C PHE A 188 6.54 20.90 10.99
N GLU A 189 5.82 21.56 11.91
CA GLU A 189 5.84 23.03 11.99
C GLU A 189 7.24 23.60 12.32
N PRO A 190 7.94 23.13 13.39
CA PRO A 190 9.31 23.54 13.63
C PRO A 190 10.28 23.11 12.53
N LEU A 191 10.05 21.93 11.92
CA LEU A 191 10.87 21.45 10.81
C LEU A 191 10.73 22.36 9.59
N ARG A 192 9.53 22.75 9.23
CA ARG A 192 9.24 23.68 8.12
C ARG A 192 9.99 24.97 8.27
N THR A 193 9.92 25.59 9.44
CA THR A 193 10.63 26.85 9.74
C THR A 193 12.15 26.72 9.57
N ARG A 194 12.72 25.62 10.07
CA ARG A 194 14.17 25.36 9.95
C ARG A 194 14.60 25.09 8.51
N LEU A 195 13.79 24.33 7.75
CA LEU A 195 14.05 24.04 6.34
C LEU A 195 13.96 25.29 5.47
N GLN A 196 12.98 26.17 5.72
CA GLN A 196 12.89 27.45 5.02
C GLN A 196 14.14 28.29 5.22
N GLY A 197 14.59 28.46 6.46
CA GLY A 197 15.84 29.18 6.75
C GLY A 197 17.08 28.55 6.11
N LEU A 198 17.15 27.22 6.05
CA LEU A 198 18.23 26.51 5.33
C LEU A 198 18.16 26.76 3.82
N LEU A 199 16.97 26.67 3.22
CA LEU A 199 16.77 26.92 1.78
C LEU A 199 17.15 28.36 1.40
N ASP A 200 16.80 29.34 2.22
CA ASP A 200 17.16 30.75 1.96
C ASP A 200 18.69 30.95 2.03
N ARG A 201 19.36 30.30 2.97
CA ARG A 201 20.83 30.30 3.01
C ARG A 201 21.45 29.63 1.79
N LEU A 202 20.89 28.49 1.32
CA LEU A 202 21.36 27.80 0.12
C LEU A 202 21.11 28.61 -1.16
N LYS A 203 19.96 29.29 -1.28
CA LYS A 203 19.70 30.22 -2.41
C LYS A 203 20.71 31.34 -2.49
N GLY A 204 21.13 31.88 -1.33
CA GLY A 204 22.14 32.96 -1.22
C GLY A 204 23.58 32.48 -1.28
N ALA A 205 23.84 31.17 -1.33
CA ALA A 205 25.20 30.63 -1.33
C ALA A 205 25.97 31.05 -2.60
N PRO A 206 27.25 31.54 -2.47
CA PRO A 206 28.06 31.94 -3.61
C PRO A 206 28.47 30.78 -4.53
N ARG A 207 28.53 29.57 -3.96
CA ARG A 207 28.80 28.32 -4.71
C ARG A 207 27.52 27.52 -4.82
N LYS A 208 27.07 27.26 -6.03
CA LYS A 208 25.95 26.37 -6.31
C LYS A 208 26.48 25.07 -6.94
N PRO A 209 25.91 23.91 -6.59
CA PRO A 209 26.26 22.66 -7.29
C PRO A 209 25.91 22.80 -8.78
N SER A 210 26.72 22.18 -9.62
CA SER A 210 26.43 22.12 -11.06
C SER A 210 25.25 21.18 -11.30
N ASN A 211 24.34 21.59 -12.16
CA ASN A 211 23.23 20.77 -12.68
C ASN A 211 23.55 20.15 -14.04
N ALA A 212 24.79 20.25 -14.52
CA ALA A 212 25.19 19.78 -15.84
C ALA A 212 24.86 18.31 -16.09
N PHE A 213 24.89 17.46 -15.05
CA PHE A 213 24.50 16.05 -15.16
C PHE A 213 23.01 15.85 -15.47
N ASN A 214 22.14 16.80 -15.12
CA ASN A 214 20.70 16.76 -15.44
C ASN A 214 20.39 17.16 -16.88
N GLU A 215 21.37 17.75 -17.57
CA GLU A 215 21.22 18.22 -18.96
C GLU A 215 21.55 17.13 -19.98
N HIS A 216 22.13 16.02 -19.53
CA HIS A 216 22.40 14.87 -20.37
C HIS A 216 21.13 14.04 -20.61
N ALA A 217 20.69 14.01 -21.87
CA ALA A 217 19.63 13.10 -22.29
C ALA A 217 20.20 11.66 -22.34
N LEU A 218 19.78 10.83 -21.40
CA LEU A 218 20.06 9.40 -21.43
C LEU A 218 18.96 8.66 -22.20
N ALA A 219 19.34 7.85 -23.20
CA ALA A 219 18.39 7.01 -23.90
C ALA A 219 17.69 6.06 -22.92
N ILE A 220 16.39 5.84 -23.10
CA ILE A 220 15.58 4.98 -22.19
C ILE A 220 16.19 3.58 -22.08
N ALA A 221 16.73 3.02 -23.19
CA ALA A 221 17.38 1.72 -23.17
C ALA A 221 18.62 1.69 -22.26
N ASP A 222 19.37 2.80 -22.15
CA ASP A 222 20.53 2.90 -21.28
C ASP A 222 20.12 3.02 -19.82
N GLN A 223 19.04 3.77 -19.55
CA GLN A 223 18.45 3.86 -18.22
C GLN A 223 17.97 2.48 -17.73
N GLU A 224 17.29 1.71 -18.59
CA GLU A 224 16.85 0.34 -18.26
C GLU A 224 18.02 -0.60 -17.99
N ARG A 225 19.09 -0.53 -18.82
CA ARG A 225 20.29 -1.33 -18.57
C ARG A 225 20.91 -1.00 -17.22
N PHE A 226 20.99 0.29 -16.90
CA PHE A 226 21.53 0.74 -15.61
C PHE A 226 20.66 0.27 -14.43
N VAL A 227 19.33 0.43 -14.51
CA VAL A 227 18.40 -0.01 -13.44
C VAL A 227 18.51 -1.52 -13.24
N ARG A 228 18.56 -2.32 -14.31
CA ARG A 228 18.76 -3.77 -14.21
C ARG A 228 20.11 -4.14 -13.60
N PHE A 229 21.17 -3.42 -13.97
CA PHE A 229 22.49 -3.60 -13.36
C PHE A 229 22.46 -3.29 -11.87
N ALA A 230 21.90 -2.15 -11.46
CA ALA A 230 21.78 -1.75 -10.07
C ALA A 230 20.95 -2.74 -9.26
N ALA A 231 19.80 -3.17 -9.78
CA ALA A 231 18.95 -4.17 -9.13
C ALA A 231 19.69 -5.49 -8.86
N LYS A 232 20.43 -6.01 -9.86
CA LYS A 232 21.27 -7.20 -9.66
C LYS A 232 22.35 -6.99 -8.61
N ARG A 233 22.96 -5.80 -8.56
CA ARG A 233 24.05 -5.49 -7.61
C ARG A 233 23.55 -5.44 -6.17
N ILE A 234 22.31 -5.06 -5.93
CA ILE A 234 21.69 -5.09 -4.60
C ILE A 234 21.03 -6.44 -4.26
N GLY A 235 21.16 -7.45 -5.14
CA GLY A 235 20.70 -8.81 -4.88
C GLY A 235 19.30 -9.14 -5.40
N PHE A 236 18.72 -8.30 -6.30
CA PHE A 236 17.42 -8.62 -6.90
C PHE A 236 17.53 -9.82 -7.84
N ASP A 237 16.72 -10.83 -7.59
CA ASP A 237 16.66 -12.06 -8.38
C ASP A 237 15.59 -11.97 -9.46
N PHE A 238 16.02 -11.79 -10.70
CA PHE A 238 15.14 -11.71 -11.87
C PHE A 238 14.44 -13.04 -12.23
N SER A 239 14.78 -14.16 -11.58
CA SER A 239 13.99 -15.40 -11.70
C SER A 239 12.74 -15.39 -10.82
N ARG A 240 12.72 -14.50 -9.82
CA ARG A 240 11.62 -14.32 -8.85
C ARG A 240 10.92 -12.97 -8.96
N GLY A 241 11.34 -12.15 -9.90
CA GLY A 241 10.73 -10.84 -10.12
C GLY A 241 10.99 -10.31 -11.52
N ARG A 242 10.30 -9.24 -11.86
CA ARG A 242 10.41 -8.59 -13.15
C ARG A 242 10.42 -7.07 -13.03
N LEU A 243 10.92 -6.42 -14.08
CA LEU A 243 10.96 -4.97 -14.23
C LEU A 243 10.23 -4.58 -15.51
N ASP A 244 9.20 -3.75 -15.39
CA ASP A 244 8.38 -3.25 -16.49
C ASP A 244 8.27 -1.73 -16.46
N ARG A 245 7.65 -1.14 -17.48
CA ARG A 245 7.35 0.30 -17.52
C ARG A 245 5.93 0.57 -17.10
N SER A 246 5.72 1.67 -16.37
CA SER A 246 4.40 2.15 -15.99
C SER A 246 4.35 3.68 -16.07
N THR A 247 3.14 4.25 -16.05
CA THR A 247 2.95 5.70 -16.05
C THR A 247 3.48 6.35 -14.77
N HIS A 248 3.39 5.65 -13.64
CA HIS A 248 3.95 6.02 -12.35
C HIS A 248 4.69 4.83 -11.74
N PRO A 249 6.00 4.94 -11.50
CA PRO A 249 6.77 3.82 -10.98
C PRO A 249 6.26 3.33 -9.63
N PHE A 250 6.17 2.02 -9.50
CA PHE A 250 5.82 1.35 -8.23
C PHE A 250 6.58 0.04 -8.09
N CYS A 251 6.64 -0.46 -6.87
CA CYS A 251 7.12 -1.80 -6.57
C CYS A 251 6.02 -2.53 -5.79
N GLY A 252 5.66 -3.70 -6.25
CA GLY A 252 4.66 -4.56 -5.64
C GLY A 252 5.06 -6.02 -5.74
N GLY A 253 4.18 -6.86 -5.27
CA GLY A 253 4.35 -8.30 -5.26
C GLY A 253 3.78 -8.86 -3.97
N SER A 254 3.02 -9.93 -4.10
CA SER A 254 2.37 -10.57 -2.96
C SER A 254 3.23 -11.64 -2.31
N HIS A 255 4.38 -11.95 -2.91
CA HIS A 255 5.28 -13.00 -2.43
C HIS A 255 6.73 -12.74 -2.89
N CYS A 256 7.70 -13.19 -2.10
CA CYS A 256 9.13 -13.07 -2.43
C CYS A 256 9.55 -13.81 -3.71
N ASN A 257 8.70 -14.67 -4.26
CA ASN A 257 8.89 -15.36 -5.53
C ASN A 257 8.10 -14.74 -6.71
N ASP A 258 7.41 -13.62 -6.49
CA ASP A 258 6.73 -12.85 -7.54
C ASP A 258 6.75 -11.35 -7.19
N VAL A 259 7.92 -10.73 -7.41
CA VAL A 259 8.14 -9.30 -7.17
C VAL A 259 7.98 -8.52 -8.48
N ARG A 260 7.16 -7.48 -8.46
CA ARG A 260 6.84 -6.64 -9.63
C ARG A 260 7.40 -5.24 -9.39
N MET A 261 8.48 -4.89 -10.10
CA MET A 261 9.02 -3.52 -10.14
C MET A 261 8.62 -2.84 -11.44
N THR A 262 8.41 -1.53 -11.38
CA THR A 262 8.20 -0.71 -12.57
C THR A 262 9.10 0.52 -12.56
N THR A 263 9.30 1.11 -13.73
CA THR A 263 10.05 2.36 -13.95
C THR A 263 9.23 3.34 -14.76
#